data_daeb186d8f70f8d3ff2d714c612083bf
#
_entry.id   daeb186d8f70f8d3ff2d714c612083bf
#
_cell.length_a   1.000
_cell.length_b   1.000
_cell.length_c   1.000
_cell.angle_alpha   90.00
_cell.angle_beta   90.00
_cell.angle_gamma   90.00
#
_symmetry.space_group_name_H-M   'P 1'
#
loop_
_entity.id
_entity.type
_entity.pdbx_description
1 polymer ?
#
loop_
_entity_poly.entity_id
_entity_poly.type
_entity_poly.pdbx_seq_one_letter_code
_entity_poly.pdbx_strand_id
1 'polypeptide(L)'
;DGQLLYNASGKLLLNKKMDFIAGRVQGHRDGFGFLVREDGGPDVFLLPREMLKVLHGDRVLAKVDGDYRGRPQATIVEVVERKTNQLVGRFLYERGAHIVVPEDQRIKHDVLIPAGETGAAQPGQVVSVEIVQQPTRHTQPMGRVVEVLGEIDDPGMEIEIAVRKFDVPHVFSDAAVRQAERTPSSVTKPDLEGRVD
;
A
#
# COMPACT_ATOMS: atom_id res chain seq x y z
N ASP A 1 4.64 33.44 -4.32
CA ASP A 1 3.83 32.73 -5.32
C ASP A 1 3.03 31.65 -4.60
N GLY A 2 1.69 31.90 -4.44
CA GLY A 2 0.80 30.94 -3.77
C GLY A 2 0.50 29.77 -4.69
N GLN A 3 0.89 28.57 -4.31
CA GLN A 3 0.49 27.35 -5.01
C GLN A 3 -0.99 27.10 -4.80
N LEU A 4 -1.71 26.94 -5.90
CA LEU A 4 -3.11 26.52 -5.93
C LEU A 4 -3.13 24.99 -5.93
N LEU A 5 -3.81 24.40 -4.95
CA LEU A 5 -4.04 22.97 -4.89
C LEU A 5 -5.47 22.67 -5.32
N TYR A 6 -5.64 21.66 -6.18
CA TYR A 6 -6.94 21.11 -6.55
C TYR A 6 -7.24 19.89 -5.67
N ASN A 7 -8.44 19.83 -5.11
CA ASN A 7 -8.91 18.62 -4.45
C ASN A 7 -9.41 17.59 -5.48
N ALA A 8 -9.67 16.36 -5.03
CA ALA A 8 -10.19 15.27 -5.86
C ALA A 8 -11.55 15.58 -6.53
N SER A 9 -12.27 16.60 -6.06
CA SER A 9 -13.51 17.11 -6.64
C SER A 9 -13.33 18.35 -7.52
N GLY A 10 -12.07 18.72 -7.86
CA GLY A 10 -11.75 19.84 -8.75
C GLY A 10 -11.94 21.24 -8.15
N LYS A 11 -12.13 21.36 -6.83
CA LYS A 11 -12.21 22.66 -6.14
C LYS A 11 -10.83 23.21 -5.85
N LEU A 12 -10.63 24.48 -6.21
CA LEU A 12 -9.44 25.29 -5.91
C LEU A 12 -9.38 25.60 -4.41
N LEU A 13 -8.30 25.18 -3.75
CA LEU A 13 -7.97 25.55 -2.37
C LEU A 13 -6.86 26.61 -2.40
N LEU A 14 -7.13 27.79 -1.84
CA LEU A 14 -6.15 28.86 -1.68
C LEU A 14 -5.27 28.58 -0.45
N ASN A 15 -4.00 28.25 -0.68
CA ASN A 15 -3.01 27.90 0.37
C ASN A 15 -2.55 29.12 1.22
N LYS A 16 -3.04 30.30 1.01
CA LYS A 16 -2.43 31.55 1.54
C LYS A 16 -2.89 31.99 2.94
N LYS A 17 -3.80 31.26 3.62
CA LYS A 17 -4.35 31.66 4.94
C LYS A 17 -4.57 30.55 5.95
N MET A 18 -4.20 29.30 5.64
CA MET A 18 -4.32 28.19 6.58
C MET A 18 -2.99 27.41 6.53
N ASP A 19 -2.47 27.01 7.68
CA ASP A 19 -1.23 26.22 7.82
C ASP A 19 -1.40 24.78 7.30
N PHE A 20 -1.91 24.66 6.05
CA PHE A 20 -2.05 23.39 5.35
C PHE A 20 -0.74 22.97 4.72
N ILE A 21 -0.39 21.74 4.92
CA ILE A 21 0.77 21.09 4.33
C ILE A 21 0.33 19.85 3.54
N ALA A 22 0.93 19.64 2.38
CA ALA A 22 0.78 18.42 1.63
C ALA A 22 1.95 17.48 1.91
N GLY A 23 1.68 16.19 1.92
CA GLY A 23 2.72 15.19 2.15
C GLY A 23 2.23 13.77 2.02
N ARG A 24 3.17 12.83 2.18
CA ARG A 24 2.89 11.39 2.17
C ARG A 24 2.90 10.83 3.58
N VAL A 25 1.92 9.98 3.85
CA VAL A 25 1.77 9.31 5.14
C VAL A 25 2.77 8.19 5.27
N GLN A 26 3.60 8.25 6.29
CA GLN A 26 4.48 7.18 6.71
C GLN A 26 3.94 6.56 8.00
N GLY A 27 3.28 5.40 7.90
CA GLY A 27 2.79 4.66 9.06
C GLY A 27 3.93 4.06 9.87
N HIS A 28 3.67 3.89 11.17
CA HIS A 28 4.57 3.23 12.11
C HIS A 28 3.91 2.01 12.72
N ARG A 29 4.70 0.98 13.03
CA ARG A 29 4.20 -0.27 13.62
C ARG A 29 3.44 -0.10 14.94
N ASP A 30 3.64 0.99 15.66
CA ASP A 30 2.95 1.29 16.92
C ASP A 30 1.64 2.07 16.71
N GLY A 31 1.18 2.23 15.45
CA GLY A 31 -0.12 2.79 15.11
C GLY A 31 -0.18 4.31 14.93
N PHE A 32 0.89 5.03 15.23
CA PHE A 32 1.04 6.43 14.83
C PHE A 32 1.70 6.56 13.46
N GLY A 33 1.85 7.77 12.94
CA GLY A 33 2.55 7.99 11.68
C GLY A 33 3.24 9.35 11.63
N PHE A 34 3.88 9.59 10.50
CA PHE A 34 4.47 10.87 10.14
C PHE A 34 3.94 11.31 8.79
N LEU A 35 3.81 12.61 8.61
CA LEU A 35 3.59 13.23 7.33
C LEU A 35 4.94 13.71 6.81
N VAL A 36 5.46 13.01 5.80
CA VAL A 36 6.65 13.42 5.05
C VAL A 36 6.24 14.52 4.10
N ARG A 37 6.71 15.73 4.35
CA ARG A 37 6.26 16.93 3.66
C ARG A 37 6.84 17.02 2.24
N GLU A 38 6.00 17.47 1.29
CA GLU A 38 6.42 17.68 -0.11
C GLU A 38 7.24 18.97 -0.29
N ASP A 39 7.14 19.92 0.64
CA ASP A 39 7.91 21.18 0.61
C ASP A 39 9.32 21.06 1.22
N GLY A 40 9.73 19.85 1.63
CA GLY A 40 11.05 19.58 2.21
C GLY A 40 11.21 20.05 3.65
N GLY A 41 10.13 20.50 4.30
CA GLY A 41 10.14 20.82 5.73
C GLY A 41 10.26 19.57 6.60
N PRO A 42 10.44 19.73 7.93
CA PRO A 42 10.51 18.61 8.86
C PRO A 42 9.20 17.82 8.88
N ASP A 43 9.31 16.50 9.07
CA ASP A 43 8.18 15.59 9.18
C ASP A 43 7.29 15.99 10.35
N VAL A 44 5.98 15.85 10.15
CA VAL A 44 4.96 16.22 11.13
C VAL A 44 4.31 14.97 11.70
N PHE A 45 4.11 14.94 13.01
CA PHE A 45 3.55 13.79 13.72
C PHE A 45 2.04 13.63 13.43
N LEU A 46 1.63 12.39 13.13
CA LEU A 46 0.23 12.00 12.98
C LEU A 46 -0.17 11.06 14.12
N LEU A 47 -1.13 11.51 14.91
CA LEU A 47 -1.68 10.70 16.01
C LEU A 47 -2.35 9.41 15.49
N PRO A 48 -2.45 8.35 16.31
CA PRO A 48 -3.13 7.10 15.92
C PRO A 48 -4.55 7.31 15.39
N ARG A 49 -5.30 8.28 15.93
CA ARG A 49 -6.65 8.62 15.45
C ARG A 49 -6.68 9.16 14.02
N GLU A 50 -5.59 9.82 13.57
CA GLU A 50 -5.46 10.31 12.22
C GLU A 50 -5.12 9.17 11.26
N MET A 51 -4.33 8.20 11.74
CA MET A 51 -3.98 7.00 10.99
C MET A 51 -5.20 6.11 10.69
N LEU A 52 -6.31 6.24 11.42
CA LEU A 52 -7.55 5.52 11.11
C LEU A 52 -8.15 5.88 9.75
N LYS A 53 -7.83 7.05 9.20
CA LYS A 53 -8.40 7.58 7.94
C LYS A 53 -7.61 7.17 6.69
N VAL A 54 -6.39 6.67 6.88
CA VAL A 54 -5.37 6.55 5.82
C VAL A 54 -4.60 5.24 5.92
N LEU A 55 -3.96 4.88 4.82
CA LEU A 55 -2.97 3.81 4.77
C LEU A 55 -1.57 4.41 4.57
N HIS A 56 -0.54 3.58 4.80
CA HIS A 56 0.83 3.96 4.50
C HIS A 56 0.98 4.33 3.02
N GLY A 57 1.66 5.44 2.75
CA GLY A 57 1.93 5.94 1.39
C GLY A 57 0.86 6.88 0.82
N ASP A 58 -0.33 6.98 1.43
CA ASP A 58 -1.36 7.92 0.98
C ASP A 58 -0.84 9.36 0.95
N ARG A 59 -1.21 10.10 -0.07
CA ARG A 59 -0.95 11.53 -0.17
C ARG A 59 -2.11 12.31 0.42
N VAL A 60 -1.80 13.18 1.36
CA VAL A 60 -2.83 13.91 2.11
C VAL A 60 -2.54 15.39 2.19
N LEU A 61 -3.60 16.16 2.41
CA LEU A 61 -3.57 17.53 2.89
C LEU A 61 -3.87 17.53 4.39
N ALA A 62 -2.98 18.11 5.18
CA ALA A 62 -3.12 18.17 6.63
C ALA A 62 -2.91 19.59 7.15
N LYS A 63 -3.54 19.88 8.29
CA LYS A 63 -3.37 21.14 9.02
C LYS A 63 -2.48 20.91 10.22
N VAL A 64 -1.43 21.71 10.36
CA VAL A 64 -0.62 21.72 11.59
C VAL A 64 -1.43 22.45 12.67
N ASP A 65 -1.79 21.75 13.74
CA ASP A 65 -2.72 22.27 14.76
C ASP A 65 -2.31 21.93 16.20
N GLY A 66 -1.08 21.53 16.41
CA GLY A 66 -0.61 21.20 17.74
C GLY A 66 0.86 20.85 17.82
N ASP A 67 1.24 20.45 19.02
CA ASP A 67 2.57 19.90 19.34
C ASP A 67 2.39 18.61 20.15
N TYR A 68 3.13 17.60 19.82
CA TYR A 68 3.21 16.35 20.56
C TYR A 68 4.64 16.10 21.02
N ARG A 69 4.92 16.34 22.29
CA ARG A 69 6.24 16.17 22.92
C ARG A 69 7.36 16.93 22.20
N GLY A 70 7.11 18.20 21.83
CA GLY A 70 8.08 19.06 21.15
C GLY A 70 8.18 18.81 19.63
N ARG A 71 7.22 18.09 19.03
CA ARG A 71 7.14 17.86 17.59
C ARG A 71 5.83 18.42 17.04
N PRO A 72 5.86 19.15 15.92
CA PRO A 72 4.64 19.60 15.28
C PRO A 72 3.73 18.42 14.98
N GLN A 73 2.44 18.56 15.29
CA GLN A 73 1.38 17.61 15.07
C GLN A 73 0.42 18.13 14.01
N ALA A 74 -0.14 17.25 13.19
CA ALA A 74 -1.14 17.63 12.20
C ALA A 74 -2.40 16.75 12.27
N THR A 75 -3.50 17.35 11.83
CA THR A 75 -4.78 16.69 11.57
C THR A 75 -4.96 16.56 10.06
N ILE A 76 -5.27 15.35 9.57
CA ILE A 76 -5.56 15.09 8.16
C ILE A 76 -6.92 15.70 7.82
N VAL A 77 -6.91 16.60 6.83
CA VAL A 77 -8.09 17.29 6.33
C VAL A 77 -8.69 16.57 5.14
N GLU A 78 -7.83 16.13 4.22
CA GLU A 78 -8.27 15.46 2.99
C GLU A 78 -7.23 14.43 2.53
N VAL A 79 -7.71 13.31 1.99
CA VAL A 79 -6.87 12.34 1.27
C VAL A 79 -6.91 12.71 -0.21
N VAL A 80 -5.78 13.14 -0.74
CA VAL A 80 -5.65 13.61 -2.14
C VAL A 80 -5.46 12.44 -3.09
N GLU A 81 -4.67 11.45 -2.66
CA GLU A 81 -4.35 10.27 -3.47
C GLU A 81 -4.21 9.04 -2.58
N ARG A 82 -4.86 7.96 -2.96
CA ARG A 82 -4.70 6.65 -2.33
C ARG A 82 -3.57 5.89 -3.01
N LYS A 83 -2.56 5.51 -2.24
CA LYS A 83 -1.41 4.75 -2.76
C LYS A 83 -1.65 3.26 -2.71
N THR A 84 -2.21 2.76 -1.62
CA THR A 84 -2.38 1.33 -1.38
C THR A 84 -3.76 0.89 -1.85
N ASN A 85 -3.80 0.23 -3.01
CA ASN A 85 -5.00 -0.39 -3.57
C ASN A 85 -4.96 -1.92 -3.48
N GLN A 86 -3.78 -2.48 -3.22
CA GLN A 86 -3.58 -3.91 -3.04
C GLN A 86 -2.56 -4.14 -1.92
N LEU A 87 -2.75 -5.18 -1.15
CA LEU A 87 -1.81 -5.57 -0.09
C LEU A 87 -1.77 -7.10 0.08
N VAL A 88 -0.72 -7.57 0.72
CA VAL A 88 -0.58 -8.97 1.14
C VAL A 88 -0.77 -9.06 2.63
N GLY A 89 -1.45 -10.11 3.06
CA GLY A 89 -1.69 -10.35 4.47
C GLY A 89 -2.15 -11.78 4.77
N ARG A 90 -2.29 -12.06 6.05
CA ARG A 90 -2.78 -13.36 6.53
C ARG A 90 -4.30 -13.34 6.62
N PHE A 91 -4.95 -14.28 5.94
CA PHE A 91 -6.39 -14.46 5.97
C PHE A 91 -6.80 -15.21 7.25
N LEU A 92 -7.71 -14.62 8.00
CA LEU A 92 -8.18 -15.18 9.27
C LEU A 92 -9.72 -15.14 9.34
N TYR A 93 -10.27 -15.99 10.20
CA TYR A 93 -11.68 -15.94 10.56
C TYR A 93 -11.78 -15.67 12.07
N GLU A 94 -12.20 -14.47 12.43
CA GLU A 94 -12.29 -14.04 13.82
C GLU A 94 -13.65 -13.41 14.11
N ARG A 95 -14.25 -13.79 15.24
CA ARG A 95 -15.51 -13.21 15.75
C ARG A 95 -16.65 -13.19 14.72
N GLY A 96 -16.71 -14.20 13.84
CA GLY A 96 -17.76 -14.31 12.82
C GLY A 96 -17.48 -13.52 11.53
N ALA A 97 -16.31 -12.92 11.37
CA ALA A 97 -15.91 -12.16 10.20
C ALA A 97 -14.61 -12.70 9.59
N HIS A 98 -14.50 -12.64 8.28
CA HIS A 98 -13.23 -12.86 7.60
C HIS A 98 -12.45 -11.54 7.57
N ILE A 99 -11.19 -11.61 7.94
CA ILE A 99 -10.28 -10.47 7.94
C ILE A 99 -8.96 -10.86 7.30
N VAL A 100 -8.25 -9.88 6.78
CA VAL A 100 -6.84 -10.02 6.40
C VAL A 100 -6.00 -9.07 7.22
N VAL A 101 -5.05 -9.62 7.96
CA VAL A 101 -4.06 -8.87 8.73
C VAL A 101 -2.86 -8.58 7.80
N PRO A 102 -2.57 -7.31 7.48
CA PRO A 102 -1.49 -6.97 6.57
C PRO A 102 -0.11 -7.40 7.08
N GLU A 103 0.73 -7.93 6.20
CA GLU A 103 2.14 -8.23 6.48
C GLU A 103 3.00 -6.96 6.58
N ASP A 104 2.55 -5.86 6.00
CA ASP A 104 3.18 -4.57 6.20
C ASP A 104 2.78 -3.96 7.55
N GLN A 105 3.65 -4.05 8.54
CA GLN A 105 3.42 -3.54 9.90
C GLN A 105 3.16 -2.02 9.96
N ARG A 106 3.40 -1.28 8.89
CA ARG A 106 3.05 0.16 8.77
C ARG A 106 1.56 0.38 8.53
N ILE A 107 0.83 -0.69 8.12
CA ILE A 107 -0.62 -0.70 7.95
C ILE A 107 -1.22 -1.42 9.16
N LYS A 108 -1.97 -0.68 9.98
CA LYS A 108 -2.57 -1.21 11.23
C LYS A 108 -4.05 -1.58 11.09
N HIS A 109 -4.59 -1.37 9.92
CA HIS A 109 -5.98 -1.75 9.65
C HIS A 109 -6.04 -3.21 9.21
N ASP A 110 -6.81 -4.02 9.92
CA ASP A 110 -7.29 -5.27 9.37
C ASP A 110 -8.28 -4.97 8.26
N VAL A 111 -8.17 -5.70 7.16
CA VAL A 111 -9.07 -5.56 6.01
C VAL A 111 -10.21 -6.53 6.15
N LEU A 112 -11.45 -6.03 6.21
CA LEU A 112 -12.65 -6.86 6.23
C LEU A 112 -12.86 -7.48 4.85
N ILE A 113 -13.14 -8.78 4.82
CA ILE A 113 -13.44 -9.52 3.60
C ILE A 113 -14.88 -10.03 3.68
N PRO A 114 -15.81 -9.48 2.86
CA PRO A 114 -17.17 -10.01 2.79
C PRO A 114 -17.19 -11.49 2.40
N ALA A 115 -18.17 -12.23 2.87
CA ALA A 115 -18.27 -13.68 2.65
C ALA A 115 -18.23 -14.12 1.16
N GLY A 116 -18.73 -13.26 0.26
CA GLY A 116 -18.68 -13.51 -1.19
C GLY A 116 -17.35 -13.15 -1.86
N GLU A 117 -16.41 -12.53 -1.13
CA GLU A 117 -15.15 -11.98 -1.66
C GLU A 117 -13.91 -12.74 -1.14
N THR A 118 -14.12 -13.89 -0.48
CA THR A 118 -13.05 -14.70 0.10
C THR A 118 -12.30 -15.55 -0.92
N GLY A 119 -12.88 -15.75 -2.11
CA GLY A 119 -12.35 -16.68 -3.09
C GLY A 119 -12.18 -18.11 -2.51
N ALA A 120 -11.06 -18.72 -2.80
CA ALA A 120 -10.69 -20.05 -2.28
C ALA A 120 -9.83 -20.00 -1.00
N ALA A 121 -9.67 -18.82 -0.37
CA ALA A 121 -8.80 -18.63 0.78
C ALA A 121 -9.29 -19.43 2.00
N GLN A 122 -8.33 -20.03 2.69
CA GLN A 122 -8.54 -20.73 3.97
C GLN A 122 -7.88 -19.95 5.10
N PRO A 123 -8.46 -19.97 6.31
CA PRO A 123 -7.85 -19.33 7.48
C PRO A 123 -6.42 -19.84 7.73
N GLY A 124 -5.49 -18.89 7.90
CA GLY A 124 -4.06 -19.15 8.08
C GLY A 124 -3.22 -18.84 6.84
N GLN A 125 -3.81 -18.89 5.65
CA GLN A 125 -3.10 -18.65 4.40
C GLN A 125 -2.70 -17.19 4.20
N VAL A 126 -1.63 -17.00 3.46
CA VAL A 126 -1.20 -15.70 2.95
C VAL A 126 -1.95 -15.42 1.64
N VAL A 127 -2.55 -14.26 1.56
CA VAL A 127 -3.36 -13.84 0.41
C VAL A 127 -2.99 -12.45 -0.07
N SER A 128 -3.21 -12.21 -1.35
CA SER A 128 -3.22 -10.88 -1.93
C SER A 128 -4.65 -10.37 -1.97
N VAL A 129 -4.86 -9.13 -1.52
CA VAL A 129 -6.17 -8.50 -1.37
C VAL A 129 -6.18 -7.17 -2.10
N GLU A 130 -7.20 -6.96 -2.93
CA GLU A 130 -7.53 -5.65 -3.48
C GLU A 130 -8.44 -4.90 -2.52
N ILE A 131 -8.12 -3.64 -2.23
CA ILE A 131 -8.93 -2.77 -1.37
C ILE A 131 -10.07 -2.18 -2.21
N VAL A 132 -11.29 -2.62 -1.95
CA VAL A 132 -12.49 -2.12 -2.64
C VAL A 132 -13.12 -0.93 -1.93
N GLN A 133 -12.91 -0.82 -0.61
CA GLN A 133 -13.31 0.33 0.18
C GLN A 133 -12.17 0.77 1.09
N GLN A 134 -11.73 2.01 0.92
CA GLN A 134 -10.67 2.60 1.71
C GLN A 134 -11.14 2.94 3.14
N PRO A 135 -10.22 2.98 4.12
CA PRO A 135 -10.58 3.28 5.50
C PRO A 135 -11.08 4.71 5.65
N THR A 136 -11.95 4.89 6.63
CA THR A 136 -12.39 6.20 7.10
C THR A 136 -12.18 6.27 8.61
N ARG A 137 -12.46 7.44 9.22
CA ARG A 137 -12.41 7.58 10.68
C ARG A 137 -13.27 6.55 11.44
N HIS A 138 -14.33 6.05 10.81
CA HIS A 138 -15.37 5.23 11.44
C HIS A 138 -15.52 3.84 10.85
N THR A 139 -14.85 3.56 9.73
CA THR A 139 -14.94 2.28 9.02
C THR A 139 -13.57 1.73 8.71
N GLN A 140 -13.40 0.43 8.94
CA GLN A 140 -12.23 -0.32 8.47
C GLN A 140 -12.25 -0.44 6.95
N PRO A 141 -11.10 -0.64 6.30
CA PRO A 141 -11.05 -0.95 4.88
C PRO A 141 -11.74 -2.27 4.60
N MET A 142 -12.35 -2.39 3.43
CA MET A 142 -12.91 -3.65 2.93
C MET A 142 -12.17 -4.03 1.65
N GLY A 143 -11.99 -5.33 1.47
CA GLY A 143 -11.27 -5.86 0.32
C GLY A 143 -11.88 -7.15 -0.22
N ARG A 144 -11.31 -7.62 -1.32
CA ARG A 144 -11.56 -8.95 -1.86
C ARG A 144 -10.24 -9.70 -2.05
N VAL A 145 -10.25 -11.00 -1.83
CA VAL A 145 -9.11 -11.84 -2.12
C VAL A 145 -8.99 -11.98 -3.64
N VAL A 146 -7.82 -11.60 -4.17
CA VAL A 146 -7.52 -11.72 -5.60
C VAL A 146 -6.59 -12.90 -5.90
N GLU A 147 -5.79 -13.31 -4.92
CA GLU A 147 -4.85 -14.42 -5.06
C GLU A 147 -4.59 -15.09 -3.72
N VAL A 148 -4.53 -16.41 -3.69
CA VAL A 148 -4.03 -17.18 -2.55
C VAL A 148 -2.58 -17.54 -2.84
N LEU A 149 -1.64 -17.09 -1.99
CA LEU A 149 -0.20 -17.28 -2.18
C LEU A 149 0.28 -18.62 -1.62
N GLY A 150 -0.36 -19.12 -0.57
CA GLY A 150 -0.02 -20.38 0.09
C GLY A 150 -0.02 -20.27 1.61
N GLU A 151 0.64 -21.23 2.27
CA GLU A 151 0.80 -21.22 3.71
C GLU A 151 1.99 -20.33 4.10
N ILE A 152 1.94 -19.78 5.32
CA ILE A 152 3.01 -18.86 5.79
C ILE A 152 4.38 -19.56 5.88
N ASP A 153 4.38 -20.87 6.13
CA ASP A 153 5.58 -21.68 6.30
C ASP A 153 6.06 -22.31 4.96
N ASP A 154 5.41 -21.99 3.84
CA ASP A 154 5.83 -22.48 2.53
C ASP A 154 7.21 -21.93 2.17
N PRO A 155 8.10 -22.76 1.60
CA PRO A 155 9.42 -22.30 1.18
C PRO A 155 9.33 -21.14 0.16
N GLY A 156 9.97 -20.00 0.48
CA GLY A 156 9.98 -18.83 -0.38
C GLY A 156 8.82 -17.86 -0.15
N MET A 157 7.92 -18.10 0.79
CA MET A 157 6.78 -17.23 1.08
C MET A 157 7.25 -15.81 1.46
N GLU A 158 8.36 -15.67 2.17
CA GLU A 158 8.91 -14.33 2.50
C GLU A 158 9.29 -13.55 1.24
N ILE A 159 9.77 -14.23 0.20
CA ILE A 159 10.11 -13.63 -1.10
C ILE A 159 8.83 -13.20 -1.82
N GLU A 160 7.81 -14.06 -1.84
CA GLU A 160 6.50 -13.76 -2.44
C GLU A 160 5.85 -12.54 -1.78
N ILE A 161 5.89 -12.47 -0.44
CA ILE A 161 5.41 -11.32 0.33
C ILE A 161 6.21 -10.06 -0.03
N ALA A 162 7.55 -10.14 -0.03
CA ALA A 162 8.43 -9.00 -0.30
C ALA A 162 8.24 -8.45 -1.72
N VAL A 163 8.16 -9.32 -2.71
CA VAL A 163 7.94 -8.96 -4.12
C VAL A 163 6.67 -8.11 -4.27
N ARG A 164 5.57 -8.54 -3.67
CA ARG A 164 4.29 -7.82 -3.76
C ARG A 164 4.25 -6.57 -2.87
N LYS A 165 4.84 -6.64 -1.68
CA LYS A 165 4.90 -5.50 -0.74
C LYS A 165 5.65 -4.31 -1.32
N PHE A 166 6.71 -4.57 -2.10
CA PHE A 166 7.55 -3.54 -2.70
C PHE A 166 7.24 -3.30 -4.18
N ASP A 167 6.14 -3.88 -4.69
CA ASP A 167 5.70 -3.75 -6.08
C ASP A 167 6.82 -4.10 -7.08
N VAL A 168 7.58 -5.14 -6.76
CA VAL A 168 8.66 -5.63 -7.62
C VAL A 168 8.04 -6.38 -8.80
N PRO A 169 8.38 -6.04 -10.06
CA PRO A 169 7.90 -6.77 -11.22
C PRO A 169 8.26 -8.25 -11.13
N HIS A 170 7.28 -9.13 -11.06
CA HIS A 170 7.44 -10.58 -10.90
C HIS A 170 6.72 -11.38 -11.99
N VAL A 171 5.94 -10.72 -12.81
CA VAL A 171 5.28 -11.31 -13.96
C VAL A 171 5.98 -10.79 -15.21
N PHE A 172 6.46 -11.72 -16.06
CA PHE A 172 7.04 -11.34 -17.35
C PHE A 172 5.96 -10.73 -18.25
N SER A 173 6.34 -9.69 -18.99
CA SER A 173 5.44 -9.11 -19.98
C SER A 173 5.13 -10.13 -21.08
N ASP A 174 3.95 -10.04 -21.71
CA ASP A 174 3.58 -10.89 -22.84
C ASP A 174 4.61 -10.86 -23.99
N ALA A 175 5.29 -9.71 -24.15
CA ALA A 175 6.36 -9.57 -25.12
C ALA A 175 7.58 -10.44 -24.77
N ALA A 176 7.97 -10.47 -23.49
CA ALA A 176 9.07 -11.28 -23.00
C ALA A 176 8.75 -12.78 -23.10
N VAL A 177 7.51 -13.17 -22.73
CA VAL A 177 7.04 -14.55 -22.87
C VAL A 177 7.08 -14.99 -24.33
N ARG A 178 6.50 -14.20 -25.24
CA ARG A 178 6.54 -14.50 -26.68
C ARG A 178 7.96 -14.55 -27.24
N GLN A 179 8.89 -13.75 -26.71
CA GLN A 179 10.30 -13.82 -27.11
C GLN A 179 10.95 -15.11 -26.62
N ALA A 180 10.71 -15.50 -25.38
CA ALA A 180 11.21 -16.74 -24.80
C ALA A 180 10.71 -17.98 -25.57
N GLU A 181 9.42 -18.01 -25.96
CA GLU A 181 8.81 -19.09 -26.73
C GLU A 181 9.43 -19.24 -28.15
N ARG A 182 9.96 -18.16 -28.73
CA ARG A 182 10.64 -18.16 -30.01
C ARG A 182 12.12 -18.56 -29.92
N THR A 183 12.67 -18.57 -28.71
CA THR A 183 14.06 -18.92 -28.49
C THR A 183 14.22 -20.44 -28.56
N PRO A 184 15.13 -20.97 -29.38
CA PRO A 184 15.38 -22.41 -29.46
C PRO A 184 15.72 -22.98 -28.06
N SER A 185 15.19 -24.17 -27.74
CA SER A 185 15.46 -24.87 -26.49
C SER A 185 16.84 -25.50 -26.41
N SER A 186 17.61 -25.50 -27.53
CA SER A 186 18.97 -26.06 -27.61
C SER A 186 19.90 -25.09 -28.30
N VAL A 187 21.13 -25.00 -27.81
CA VAL A 187 22.20 -24.22 -28.42
C VAL A 187 22.68 -24.94 -29.65
N THR A 188 22.71 -24.25 -30.81
CA THR A 188 23.17 -24.79 -32.07
C THR A 188 24.58 -24.29 -32.44
N LYS A 189 25.26 -24.94 -33.38
CA LYS A 189 26.61 -24.51 -33.81
C LYS A 189 26.70 -23.03 -34.22
N PRO A 190 25.71 -22.45 -34.95
CA PRO A 190 25.73 -21.02 -35.27
C PRO A 190 25.67 -20.11 -34.03
N ASP A 191 25.03 -20.56 -32.94
CA ASP A 191 24.94 -19.78 -31.73
C ASP A 191 26.25 -19.67 -30.96
N LEU A 192 27.24 -20.51 -31.31
CA LEU A 192 28.58 -20.55 -30.72
C LEU A 192 29.59 -19.73 -31.52
N GLU A 193 29.25 -19.29 -32.74
CA GLU A 193 30.15 -18.48 -33.54
C GLU A 193 30.39 -17.13 -32.89
N GLY A 194 31.66 -16.81 -32.63
CA GLY A 194 32.08 -15.56 -32.01
C GLY A 194 32.05 -15.54 -30.44
N ARG A 195 31.74 -16.69 -29.83
CA ARG A 195 31.93 -16.85 -28.37
C ARG A 195 33.36 -17.36 -28.11
N VAL A 196 34.02 -16.73 -27.18
CA VAL A 196 35.33 -17.13 -26.65
C VAL A 196 35.08 -18.00 -25.43
N ASP A 197 35.64 -19.20 -25.39
CA ASP A 197 35.61 -20.09 -24.23
C ASP A 197 36.46 -19.54 -23.08
#